data_d2549ad5daec649a7c51773a1557dd11
#
_entry.id   d2549ad5daec649a7c51773a1557dd11
#
_cell.length_a   1.000
_cell.length_b   1.000
_cell.length_c   1.000
_cell.angle_alpha   90.00
_cell.angle_beta   90.00
_cell.angle_gamma   90.00
#
_symmetry.space_group_name_H-M   'P 1'
#
loop_
_entity.id
_entity.type
_entity.pdbx_description
1 polymer ?
#
loop_
_entity_poly.entity_id
_entity_poly.type
_entity_poly.pdbx_seq_one_letter_code
_entity_poly.pdbx_strand_id
1 'polypeptide(L)'
;MADRTVLHVDMNCFYASVEMLHRPQMRHVPMAVGGDPQARQGIVLTANYLAKRQGVKTGMALWQARQVCPAIQFVPPRMDLYLRFSRMAHEIYQEYTDLWEPYGCDEVWMDVSGSCSLMGDGLTIAQDISRRIKSELGLTVSIGVSYNKIFAKLGSDYKKPDAITTMGREEYRTKAWPLPVGDLLYVGKSTERKLQSMGIRTIGELAQMEEKYLKSWFGKMGLVLHSFANGWDDSPVKWEHTHAPIKSIGNSTTTPRDLETDEDVKIILYVLAESVAARLRENGFKCHVVEISVRDNALHHFTRQHKIDRPTTITSEIAQEAYRIFRATYQWENPIRSLGVRGAELTLDHAYEQLDIFCDYTRREKQEKADAAVDEIRKRFGYFSIQRGLMYQDKLLSSLDAKGSHTVHPQGYFS
;
A
#
# COMPACT_ATOMS: atom_id res chain seq x y z
N MET A 1 -1.54 -1.13 36.46
CA MET A 1 -1.01 -2.07 35.44
C MET A 1 0.31 -1.51 34.95
N ALA A 2 1.33 -2.32 34.75
CA ALA A 2 2.55 -1.84 34.10
C ALA A 2 2.24 -1.37 32.69
N ASP A 3 2.91 -0.31 32.22
CA ASP A 3 2.75 0.15 30.86
C ASP A 3 3.23 -0.93 29.87
N ARG A 4 2.56 -1.02 28.71
CA ARG A 4 3.05 -1.87 27.62
C ARG A 4 4.39 -1.35 27.12
N THR A 5 5.18 -2.24 26.55
CA THR A 5 6.41 -1.88 25.85
C THR A 5 6.23 -2.22 24.37
N VAL A 6 5.96 -1.18 23.59
CA VAL A 6 5.71 -1.28 22.15
C VAL A 6 6.89 -0.70 21.38
N LEU A 7 7.44 -1.48 20.46
CA LEU A 7 8.45 -1.04 19.52
C LEU A 7 7.79 -0.77 18.16
N HIS A 8 8.29 0.23 17.46
CA HIS A 8 8.07 0.38 16.01
C HIS A 8 9.43 0.36 15.31
N VAL A 9 9.63 -0.62 14.44
CA VAL A 9 10.86 -0.80 13.67
C VAL A 9 10.62 -0.38 12.23
N ASP A 10 11.49 0.45 11.67
CA ASP A 10 11.39 0.99 10.31
C ASP A 10 12.74 0.85 9.60
N MET A 11 12.77 0.13 8.47
CA MET A 11 14.00 -0.10 7.70
C MET A 11 14.39 1.15 6.91
N ASN A 12 15.57 1.67 7.17
CA ASN A 12 16.02 2.93 6.60
C ASN A 12 16.19 2.87 5.08
N CYS A 13 15.46 3.69 4.35
CA CYS A 13 15.50 3.76 2.87
C CYS A 13 15.41 2.38 2.23
N PHE A 14 14.50 1.53 2.68
CA PHE A 14 14.50 0.09 2.50
C PHE A 14 14.87 -0.37 1.08
N TYR A 15 14.09 -0.02 0.05
CA TYR A 15 14.38 -0.46 -1.33
C TYR A 15 15.75 0.01 -1.81
N ALA A 16 16.11 1.26 -1.52
CA ALA A 16 17.42 1.79 -1.90
C ALA A 16 18.55 1.07 -1.15
N SER A 17 18.35 0.75 0.13
CA SER A 17 19.33 0.01 0.93
C SER A 17 19.55 -1.41 0.41
N VAL A 18 18.48 -2.13 0.05
CA VAL A 18 18.58 -3.46 -0.57
C VAL A 18 19.29 -3.38 -1.93
N GLU A 19 18.99 -2.36 -2.77
CA GLU A 19 19.69 -2.18 -4.02
C GLU A 19 21.19 -1.88 -3.82
N MET A 20 21.54 -1.10 -2.82
CA MET A 20 22.95 -0.81 -2.49
C MET A 20 23.73 -2.02 -1.96
N LEU A 21 23.06 -3.04 -1.37
CA LEU A 21 23.69 -4.31 -1.04
C LEU A 21 24.13 -5.08 -2.29
N HIS A 22 23.27 -5.08 -3.31
CA HIS A 22 23.52 -5.79 -4.57
C HIS A 22 24.32 -4.98 -5.59
N ARG A 23 24.43 -3.67 -5.38
CA ARG A 23 25.16 -2.71 -6.23
C ARG A 23 26.00 -1.78 -5.35
N PRO A 24 27.12 -2.26 -4.76
CA PRO A 24 27.90 -1.49 -3.79
C PRO A 24 28.37 -0.13 -4.28
N GLN A 25 28.60 0.03 -5.60
CA GLN A 25 28.99 1.32 -6.21
C GLN A 25 27.92 2.41 -6.01
N MET A 26 26.64 2.04 -5.82
CA MET A 26 25.55 2.99 -5.58
C MET A 26 25.56 3.60 -4.17
N ARG A 27 26.37 3.07 -3.25
CA ARG A 27 26.49 3.60 -1.88
C ARG A 27 27.11 5.01 -1.84
N HIS A 28 27.92 5.35 -2.84
CA HIS A 28 28.70 6.60 -2.87
C HIS A 28 28.12 7.66 -3.81
N VAL A 29 26.99 7.38 -4.46
CA VAL A 29 26.33 8.31 -5.38
C VAL A 29 24.86 8.54 -4.97
N PRO A 30 24.27 9.69 -5.27
CA PRO A 30 22.85 9.89 -5.09
C PRO A 30 22.07 8.89 -5.97
N MET A 31 21.21 8.07 -5.36
CA MET A 31 20.42 7.09 -6.09
C MET A 31 18.99 7.02 -5.57
N ALA A 32 18.09 6.62 -6.45
CA ALA A 32 16.71 6.32 -6.10
C ALA A 32 16.21 5.08 -6.85
N VAL A 33 15.35 4.33 -6.18
CA VAL A 33 14.52 3.31 -6.81
C VAL A 33 13.30 4.01 -7.39
N GLY A 34 13.03 3.84 -8.67
CA GLY A 34 11.93 4.52 -9.35
C GLY A 34 11.37 3.69 -10.48
N GLY A 35 10.12 3.96 -10.83
CA GLY A 35 9.46 3.32 -11.95
C GLY A 35 10.07 3.69 -13.30
N ASP A 36 9.49 3.14 -14.38
CA ASP A 36 9.91 3.44 -15.74
C ASP A 36 9.23 4.72 -16.25
N PRO A 37 9.99 5.77 -16.60
CA PRO A 37 9.42 6.98 -17.20
C PRO A 37 8.76 6.74 -18.56
N GLN A 38 9.25 5.77 -19.33
CA GLN A 38 8.69 5.43 -20.65
C GLN A 38 7.33 4.74 -20.51
N ALA A 39 7.16 3.94 -19.45
CA ALA A 39 5.88 3.35 -19.07
C ALA A 39 4.96 4.35 -18.31
N ARG A 40 5.30 5.65 -18.27
CA ARG A 40 4.54 6.72 -17.57
C ARG A 40 4.41 6.48 -16.05
N GLN A 41 5.20 5.56 -15.46
CA GLN A 41 5.23 5.20 -14.04
C GLN A 41 6.42 5.84 -13.30
N GLY A 42 6.91 6.95 -13.80
CA GLY A 42 8.14 7.58 -13.37
C GLY A 42 8.04 8.35 -12.05
N ILE A 43 7.88 7.67 -10.90
CA ILE A 43 7.97 8.27 -9.57
C ILE A 43 9.11 7.63 -8.75
N VAL A 44 9.65 8.41 -7.80
CA VAL A 44 10.59 7.93 -6.79
C VAL A 44 9.81 7.09 -5.76
N LEU A 45 10.15 5.80 -5.64
CA LEU A 45 9.63 4.92 -4.60
C LEU A 45 10.39 5.11 -3.30
N THR A 46 11.72 5.15 -3.37
CA THR A 46 12.61 5.50 -2.26
C THR A 46 13.93 6.01 -2.79
N ALA A 47 14.64 6.80 -1.99
CA ALA A 47 15.95 7.34 -2.33
C ALA A 47 16.94 7.14 -1.19
N ASN A 48 18.25 6.99 -1.49
CA ASN A 48 19.27 6.92 -0.47
C ASN A 48 19.46 8.30 0.21
N TYR A 49 20.17 8.32 1.33
CA TYR A 49 20.34 9.57 2.10
C TYR A 49 21.16 10.64 1.36
N LEU A 50 22.01 10.25 0.41
CA LEU A 50 22.73 11.22 -0.43
C LEU A 50 21.77 12.00 -1.33
N ALA A 51 20.80 11.31 -1.94
CA ALA A 51 19.76 11.95 -2.74
C ALA A 51 18.75 12.72 -1.87
N LYS A 52 18.33 12.16 -0.72
CA LYS A 52 17.43 12.84 0.23
C LYS A 52 17.99 14.16 0.73
N ARG A 53 19.31 14.25 1.02
CA ARG A 53 19.98 15.50 1.43
C ARG A 53 19.92 16.58 0.36
N GLN A 54 19.79 16.22 -0.93
CA GLN A 54 19.63 17.14 -2.04
C GLN A 54 18.17 17.49 -2.33
N GLY A 55 17.22 17.04 -1.47
CA GLY A 55 15.81 17.37 -1.58
C GLY A 55 14.95 16.37 -2.34
N VAL A 56 15.49 15.21 -2.72
CA VAL A 56 14.69 14.13 -3.34
C VAL A 56 13.75 13.49 -2.31
N LYS A 57 12.46 13.39 -2.66
CA LYS A 57 11.40 12.87 -1.79
C LYS A 57 10.68 11.71 -2.46
N THR A 58 10.20 10.76 -1.65
CA THR A 58 9.29 9.69 -2.09
C THR A 58 8.03 10.28 -2.72
N GLY A 59 7.54 9.68 -3.81
CA GLY A 59 6.41 10.16 -4.58
C GLY A 59 6.71 11.31 -5.57
N MET A 60 7.93 11.85 -5.56
CA MET A 60 8.37 12.87 -6.52
C MET A 60 8.50 12.25 -7.92
N ALA A 61 8.08 12.97 -8.97
CA ALA A 61 8.31 12.51 -10.32
C ALA A 61 9.83 12.46 -10.63
N LEU A 62 10.28 11.49 -11.43
CA LEU A 62 11.73 11.31 -11.71
C LEU A 62 12.36 12.53 -12.36
N TRP A 63 11.62 13.26 -13.20
CA TRP A 63 12.12 14.51 -13.79
C TRP A 63 12.32 15.60 -12.75
N GLN A 64 11.43 15.72 -11.76
CA GLN A 64 11.61 16.66 -10.64
C GLN A 64 12.80 16.26 -9.76
N ALA A 65 12.96 14.95 -9.51
CA ALA A 65 14.10 14.44 -8.77
C ALA A 65 15.44 14.78 -9.49
N ARG A 66 15.49 14.72 -10.82
CA ARG A 66 16.65 15.16 -11.61
C ARG A 66 16.90 16.66 -11.56
N GLN A 67 15.84 17.47 -11.44
CA GLN A 67 16.01 18.93 -11.28
C GLN A 67 16.69 19.29 -9.96
N VAL A 68 16.30 18.65 -8.86
CA VAL A 68 16.89 18.93 -7.53
C VAL A 68 18.21 18.20 -7.29
N CYS A 69 18.44 17.09 -7.98
CA CYS A 69 19.64 16.27 -7.88
C CYS A 69 20.08 15.79 -9.27
N PRO A 70 20.80 16.62 -10.08
CA PRO A 70 21.17 16.26 -11.46
C PRO A 70 22.01 15.00 -11.61
N ALA A 71 22.82 14.67 -10.60
CA ALA A 71 23.68 13.48 -10.57
C ALA A 71 22.95 12.20 -10.12
N ILE A 72 21.62 12.25 -9.89
CA ILE A 72 20.86 11.10 -9.38
C ILE A 72 20.84 9.94 -10.38
N GLN A 73 21.09 8.75 -9.87
CA GLN A 73 20.97 7.50 -10.64
C GLN A 73 19.68 6.78 -10.26
N PHE A 74 18.89 6.39 -11.26
CA PHE A 74 17.67 5.63 -11.05
C PHE A 74 17.88 4.13 -11.29
N VAL A 75 17.28 3.33 -10.42
CA VAL A 75 17.30 1.86 -10.50
C VAL A 75 15.84 1.37 -10.54
N PRO A 76 15.48 0.47 -11.47
CA PRO A 76 14.14 -0.10 -11.49
C PRO A 76 13.88 -0.94 -10.23
N PRO A 77 12.63 -0.99 -9.73
CA PRO A 77 12.29 -1.75 -8.53
C PRO A 77 12.33 -3.27 -8.79
N ARG A 78 12.77 -4.01 -7.77
CA ARG A 78 12.77 -5.48 -7.73
C ARG A 78 11.95 -5.95 -6.54
N MET A 79 10.61 -5.93 -6.68
CA MET A 79 9.70 -6.18 -5.56
C MET A 79 9.91 -7.55 -4.91
N ASP A 80 10.16 -8.61 -5.69
CA ASP A 80 10.44 -9.96 -5.17
C ASP A 80 11.62 -9.97 -4.20
N LEU A 81 12.67 -9.20 -4.55
CA LEU A 81 13.85 -9.06 -3.72
C LEU A 81 13.53 -8.35 -2.41
N TYR A 82 12.74 -7.26 -2.47
CA TYR A 82 12.35 -6.50 -1.28
C TYR A 82 11.47 -7.33 -0.36
N LEU A 83 10.49 -8.06 -0.89
CA LEU A 83 9.66 -8.97 -0.11
C LEU A 83 10.47 -10.10 0.53
N ARG A 84 11.53 -10.56 -0.13
CA ARG A 84 12.45 -11.55 0.47
C ARG A 84 13.16 -10.96 1.69
N PHE A 85 13.74 -9.76 1.58
CA PHE A 85 14.40 -9.10 2.71
C PHE A 85 13.41 -8.75 3.83
N SER A 86 12.18 -8.36 3.49
CA SER A 86 11.10 -8.15 4.46
C SER A 86 10.85 -9.43 5.28
N ARG A 87 10.69 -10.58 4.63
CA ARG A 87 10.49 -11.87 5.33
C ARG A 87 11.67 -12.24 6.23
N MET A 88 12.91 -12.06 5.77
CA MET A 88 14.10 -12.32 6.58
C MET A 88 14.13 -11.43 7.83
N ALA A 89 13.70 -10.18 7.73
CA ALA A 89 13.57 -9.30 8.89
C ALA A 89 12.46 -9.76 9.84
N HIS A 90 11.32 -10.21 9.30
CA HIS A 90 10.23 -10.77 10.11
C HIS A 90 10.68 -12.01 10.88
N GLU A 91 11.51 -12.88 10.29
CA GLU A 91 12.11 -14.03 10.99
C GLU A 91 12.92 -13.59 12.22
N ILE A 92 13.64 -12.47 12.14
CA ILE A 92 14.33 -11.90 13.30
C ILE A 92 13.35 -11.39 14.35
N TYR A 93 12.27 -10.68 13.94
CA TYR A 93 11.31 -10.10 14.88
C TYR A 93 10.54 -11.15 15.67
N GLN A 94 10.19 -12.28 15.06
CA GLN A 94 9.48 -13.40 15.67
C GLN A 94 10.22 -14.02 16.86
N GLU A 95 11.53 -13.92 16.89
CA GLU A 95 12.33 -14.44 18.01
C GLU A 95 12.13 -13.64 19.32
N TYR A 96 11.61 -12.41 19.22
CA TYR A 96 11.39 -11.53 20.38
C TYR A 96 9.95 -11.55 20.90
N THR A 97 8.98 -11.75 20.04
CA THR A 97 7.55 -11.76 20.40
C THR A 97 6.72 -12.36 19.29
N ASP A 98 5.58 -12.97 19.65
CA ASP A 98 4.52 -13.41 18.74
C ASP A 98 3.48 -12.29 18.46
N LEU A 99 3.56 -11.19 19.22
CA LEU A 99 2.75 -10.00 19.03
C LEU A 99 3.49 -9.00 18.14
N TRP A 100 3.45 -9.23 16.83
CA TRP A 100 4.00 -8.30 15.85
C TRP A 100 3.04 -8.10 14.68
N GLU A 101 2.93 -6.86 14.24
CA GLU A 101 1.96 -6.41 13.24
C GLU A 101 2.71 -5.64 12.15
N PRO A 102 2.79 -6.18 10.91
CA PRO A 102 3.45 -5.47 9.82
C PRO A 102 2.66 -4.23 9.39
N TYR A 103 3.39 -3.17 9.09
CA TYR A 103 2.86 -1.95 8.49
C TYR A 103 3.62 -1.64 7.20
N GLY A 104 3.25 -2.35 6.15
CA GLY A 104 4.01 -2.36 4.91
C GLY A 104 5.02 -3.51 4.86
N CYS A 105 6.01 -3.38 3.98
CA CYS A 105 7.07 -4.38 3.82
C CYS A 105 8.34 -4.06 4.63
N ASP A 106 8.44 -2.87 5.20
CA ASP A 106 9.63 -2.35 5.88
C ASP A 106 9.37 -1.81 7.28
N GLU A 107 8.11 -1.76 7.71
CA GLU A 107 7.73 -1.30 9.04
C GLU A 107 6.98 -2.39 9.81
N VAL A 108 7.15 -2.41 11.14
CA VAL A 108 6.46 -3.35 12.03
C VAL A 108 6.26 -2.75 13.42
N TRP A 109 5.10 -2.99 14.03
CA TRP A 109 4.92 -2.85 15.46
C TRP A 109 5.13 -4.18 16.16
N MET A 110 5.77 -4.12 17.34
CA MET A 110 6.03 -5.28 18.18
C MET A 110 5.64 -4.94 19.63
N ASP A 111 4.82 -5.75 20.26
CA ASP A 111 4.60 -5.66 21.72
C ASP A 111 5.51 -6.67 22.40
N VAL A 112 6.55 -6.16 23.04
CA VAL A 112 7.56 -6.97 23.73
C VAL A 112 7.38 -7.00 25.24
N SER A 113 6.21 -6.55 25.75
CA SER A 113 5.93 -6.47 27.19
C SER A 113 6.15 -7.83 27.88
N GLY A 114 5.72 -8.93 27.25
CA GLY A 114 5.88 -10.28 27.78
C GLY A 114 7.33 -10.80 27.75
N SER A 115 8.17 -10.24 26.89
CA SER A 115 9.56 -10.69 26.68
C SER A 115 10.56 -9.91 27.53
N CYS A 116 10.16 -8.77 28.10
CA CYS A 116 11.07 -7.91 28.86
C CYS A 116 11.71 -8.59 30.08
N SER A 117 11.04 -9.54 30.70
CA SER A 117 11.60 -10.29 31.84
C SER A 117 12.74 -11.24 31.47
N LEU A 118 12.80 -11.68 30.22
CA LEU A 118 13.78 -12.64 29.71
C LEU A 118 14.89 -11.95 28.89
N MET A 119 14.54 -10.92 28.12
CA MET A 119 15.42 -10.33 27.11
C MET A 119 15.91 -8.92 27.47
N GLY A 120 15.50 -8.39 28.62
CA GLY A 120 15.80 -7.02 29.03
C GLY A 120 14.69 -6.03 28.66
N ASP A 121 14.89 -4.77 28.99
CA ASP A 121 13.91 -3.72 28.72
C ASP A 121 13.73 -3.44 27.22
N GLY A 122 12.72 -2.66 26.86
CA GLY A 122 12.43 -2.34 25.47
C GLY A 122 13.60 -1.68 24.72
N LEU A 123 14.44 -0.91 25.41
CA LEU A 123 15.63 -0.31 24.80
C LEU A 123 16.70 -1.37 24.50
N THR A 124 16.94 -2.30 25.39
CA THR A 124 17.85 -3.43 25.21
C THR A 124 17.42 -4.31 24.04
N ILE A 125 16.13 -4.65 23.97
CA ILE A 125 15.56 -5.42 22.85
C ILE A 125 15.72 -4.65 21.53
N ALA A 126 15.42 -3.35 21.50
CA ALA A 126 15.58 -2.53 20.31
C ALA A 126 17.05 -2.45 19.83
N GLN A 127 18.00 -2.37 20.76
CA GLN A 127 19.44 -2.39 20.43
C GLN A 127 19.86 -3.73 19.82
N ASP A 128 19.38 -4.83 20.36
CA ASP A 128 19.69 -6.16 19.84
C ASP A 128 19.09 -6.38 18.44
N ILE A 129 17.84 -6.01 18.22
CA ILE A 129 17.19 -6.04 16.89
C ILE A 129 18.00 -5.21 15.88
N SER A 130 18.36 -3.96 16.23
CA SER A 130 19.16 -3.10 15.35
C SER A 130 20.52 -3.73 15.02
N ARG A 131 21.19 -4.32 15.99
CA ARG A 131 22.47 -5.02 15.80
C ARG A 131 22.32 -6.22 14.86
N ARG A 132 21.28 -7.03 15.05
CA ARG A 132 21.01 -8.23 14.24
C ARG A 132 20.65 -7.88 12.80
N ILE A 133 19.76 -6.93 12.58
CA ILE A 133 19.43 -6.45 11.22
C ILE A 133 20.69 -5.98 10.48
N LYS A 134 21.62 -5.32 11.17
CA LYS A 134 22.90 -4.90 10.56
C LYS A 134 23.81 -6.08 10.25
N SER A 135 23.99 -6.99 11.20
CA SER A 135 24.96 -8.09 11.04
C SER A 135 24.45 -9.20 10.12
N GLU A 136 23.15 -9.49 10.14
CA GLU A 136 22.56 -10.60 9.40
C GLU A 136 22.04 -10.18 8.01
N LEU A 137 21.46 -8.96 7.89
CA LEU A 137 20.87 -8.49 6.63
C LEU A 137 21.67 -7.36 5.95
N GLY A 138 22.64 -6.74 6.65
CA GLY A 138 23.39 -5.60 6.12
C GLY A 138 22.55 -4.32 5.96
N LEU A 139 21.37 -4.25 6.60
CA LEU A 139 20.45 -3.11 6.57
C LEU A 139 20.53 -2.33 7.88
N THR A 140 19.98 -1.13 7.91
CA THR A 140 19.83 -0.34 9.13
C THR A 140 18.36 -0.07 9.40
N VAL A 141 18.02 0.08 10.68
CA VAL A 141 16.67 0.37 11.15
C VAL A 141 16.64 1.59 12.05
N SER A 142 15.52 2.30 12.07
CA SER A 142 15.21 3.27 13.11
C SER A 142 14.09 2.71 13.97
N ILE A 143 14.25 2.73 15.30
CA ILE A 143 13.33 2.09 16.22
C ILE A 143 12.81 3.10 17.22
N GLY A 144 11.47 3.17 17.35
CA GLY A 144 10.83 3.89 18.42
C GLY A 144 10.38 2.92 19.52
N VAL A 145 10.68 3.23 20.77
CA VAL A 145 10.26 2.49 21.95
C VAL A 145 9.29 3.33 22.75
N SER A 146 8.06 2.86 22.94
CA SER A 146 7.03 3.59 23.65
C SER A 146 6.04 2.67 24.35
N TYR A 147 5.01 3.25 24.96
CA TYR A 147 3.92 2.53 25.63
C TYR A 147 2.68 2.32 24.72
N ASN A 148 2.68 2.89 23.51
CA ASN A 148 1.63 2.72 22.52
C ASN A 148 2.19 2.74 21.09
N LYS A 149 1.36 2.34 20.13
CA LYS A 149 1.76 2.22 18.71
C LYS A 149 2.06 3.58 18.07
N ILE A 150 1.32 4.64 18.46
CA ILE A 150 1.41 5.98 17.86
C ILE A 150 2.76 6.62 18.18
N PHE A 151 3.14 6.61 19.44
CA PHE A 151 4.41 7.20 19.85
C PHE A 151 5.61 6.31 19.57
N ALA A 152 5.43 4.99 19.48
CA ALA A 152 6.47 4.12 18.96
C ALA A 152 6.80 4.48 17.50
N LYS A 153 5.76 4.68 16.64
CA LYS A 153 6.00 5.11 15.26
C LYS A 153 6.61 6.51 15.19
N LEU A 154 6.10 7.46 15.92
CA LEU A 154 6.67 8.81 15.97
C LEU A 154 8.14 8.78 16.42
N GLY A 155 8.48 7.91 17.39
CA GLY A 155 9.85 7.70 17.86
C GLY A 155 10.78 7.16 16.78
N SER A 156 10.32 6.23 15.93
CA SER A 156 11.15 5.69 14.84
C SER A 156 11.45 6.74 13.76
N ASP A 157 10.57 7.74 13.59
CA ASP A 157 10.77 8.84 12.65
C ASP A 157 11.59 10.01 13.22
N TYR A 158 11.72 10.08 14.55
CA TYR A 158 12.30 11.25 15.27
C TYR A 158 13.78 11.51 14.94
N LYS A 159 14.60 10.45 14.83
CA LYS A 159 16.05 10.54 14.56
C LYS A 159 16.47 9.51 13.51
N LYS A 160 16.07 9.74 12.25
CA LYS A 160 16.54 8.90 11.13
C LYS A 160 17.84 9.43 10.55
N PRO A 161 18.75 8.56 10.08
CA PRO A 161 18.73 7.11 10.08
C PRO A 161 19.40 6.45 11.29
N ASP A 162 19.18 5.13 11.42
CA ASP A 162 19.97 4.25 12.28
C ASP A 162 20.01 4.70 13.75
N ALA A 163 18.83 4.97 14.29
CA ALA A 163 18.69 5.49 15.65
C ALA A 163 17.59 4.78 16.43
N ILE A 164 17.73 4.77 17.74
CA ILE A 164 16.70 4.30 18.66
C ILE A 164 16.23 5.51 19.49
N THR A 165 14.92 5.69 19.55
CA THR A 165 14.31 6.80 20.30
C THR A 165 13.28 6.26 21.29
N THR A 166 13.45 6.56 22.56
CA THR A 166 12.43 6.31 23.59
C THR A 166 11.45 7.48 23.64
N MET A 167 10.16 7.16 23.82
CA MET A 167 9.11 8.16 23.97
C MET A 167 8.12 7.70 25.05
N GLY A 168 8.50 7.93 26.32
CA GLY A 168 7.73 7.57 27.50
C GLY A 168 6.62 8.56 27.83
N ARG A 169 5.76 8.21 28.81
CA ARG A 169 4.65 9.06 29.28
C ARG A 169 5.12 10.41 29.82
N GLU A 170 6.31 10.44 30.42
CA GLU A 170 6.86 11.67 31.01
C GLU A 170 7.51 12.58 29.97
N GLU A 171 7.93 11.98 28.82
CA GLU A 171 8.73 12.67 27.82
C GLU A 171 7.95 13.15 26.59
N TYR A 172 6.75 12.58 26.32
CA TYR A 172 6.06 12.86 25.05
C TYR A 172 5.71 14.32 24.86
N ARG A 173 5.37 15.04 25.94
CA ARG A 173 5.06 16.48 25.86
C ARG A 173 6.27 17.30 25.41
N THR A 174 7.47 16.92 25.81
CA THR A 174 8.71 17.60 25.43
C THR A 174 9.25 17.13 24.10
N LYS A 175 9.01 15.88 23.70
CA LYS A 175 9.52 15.29 22.45
C LYS A 175 8.51 15.34 21.31
N ALA A 176 7.24 14.96 21.55
CA ALA A 176 6.22 14.86 20.50
C ALA A 176 5.48 16.18 20.25
N TRP A 177 5.09 16.91 21.30
CA TRP A 177 4.28 18.12 21.12
C TRP A 177 4.93 19.24 20.29
N PRO A 178 6.26 19.47 20.34
CA PRO A 178 6.91 20.45 19.47
C PRO A 178 6.97 20.07 17.98
N LEU A 179 6.73 18.79 17.64
CA LEU A 179 6.83 18.31 16.27
C LEU A 179 5.69 18.87 15.40
N PRO A 180 5.92 19.01 14.09
CA PRO A 180 4.88 19.38 13.15
C PRO A 180 3.68 18.44 13.24
N VAL A 181 2.48 18.97 13.12
CA VAL A 181 1.23 18.18 13.18
C VAL A 181 1.17 17.12 12.06
N GLY A 182 1.84 17.36 10.95
CA GLY A 182 1.96 16.41 9.83
C GLY A 182 2.76 15.15 10.14
N ASP A 183 3.54 15.13 11.22
CA ASP A 183 4.32 13.96 11.64
C ASP A 183 3.47 12.95 12.43
N LEU A 184 2.28 13.36 12.88
CA LEU A 184 1.37 12.46 13.58
C LEU A 184 0.74 11.48 12.60
N LEU A 185 0.68 10.21 12.98
CA LEU A 185 0.06 9.15 12.19
C LEU A 185 -1.38 9.56 11.78
N TYR A 186 -1.75 9.29 10.53
CA TYR A 186 -3.01 9.68 9.85
C TYR A 186 -3.19 11.16 9.55
N VAL A 187 -2.21 12.02 9.81
CA VAL A 187 -2.21 13.40 9.33
C VAL A 187 -1.51 13.45 7.96
N GLY A 188 -2.26 13.16 6.90
CA GLY A 188 -1.77 13.34 5.54
C GLY A 188 -1.77 14.82 5.10
N LYS A 189 -1.13 15.13 3.97
CA LYS A 189 -0.97 16.51 3.45
C LYS A 189 -2.26 17.33 3.35
N SER A 190 -3.40 16.71 3.11
CA SER A 190 -4.69 17.41 3.05
C SER A 190 -5.16 17.80 4.45
N THR A 191 -5.08 16.87 5.41
CA THR A 191 -5.42 17.11 6.82
C THR A 191 -4.48 18.13 7.44
N GLU A 192 -3.17 18.01 7.19
CA GLU A 192 -2.16 18.96 7.63
C GLU A 192 -2.46 20.39 7.17
N ARG A 193 -2.70 20.59 5.86
CA ARG A 193 -3.06 21.90 5.31
C ARG A 193 -4.32 22.46 5.97
N LYS A 194 -5.33 21.62 6.18
CA LYS A 194 -6.57 22.05 6.85
C LYS A 194 -6.34 22.42 8.30
N LEU A 195 -5.55 21.66 9.08
CA LEU A 195 -5.16 21.99 10.45
C LEU A 195 -4.37 23.31 10.49
N GLN A 196 -3.39 23.47 9.62
CA GLN A 196 -2.57 24.70 9.53
C GLN A 196 -3.42 25.93 9.19
N SER A 197 -4.44 25.81 8.32
CA SER A 197 -5.37 26.91 8.02
C SER A 197 -6.22 27.34 9.23
N MET A 198 -6.34 26.47 10.22
CA MET A 198 -7.03 26.72 11.50
C MET A 198 -6.07 27.14 12.63
N GLY A 199 -4.78 27.37 12.29
CA GLY A 199 -3.77 27.79 13.26
C GLY A 199 -3.09 26.65 14.01
N ILE A 200 -3.40 25.38 13.72
CA ILE A 200 -2.83 24.20 14.36
C ILE A 200 -1.63 23.72 13.54
N ARG A 201 -0.42 23.92 14.04
CA ARG A 201 0.85 23.61 13.34
C ARG A 201 1.62 22.47 13.99
N THR A 202 1.45 22.29 15.30
CA THR A 202 2.17 21.30 16.10
C THR A 202 1.23 20.24 16.67
N ILE A 203 1.79 19.10 17.06
CA ILE A 203 1.06 18.03 17.76
C ILE A 203 0.52 18.54 19.08
N GLY A 204 1.28 19.39 19.80
CA GLY A 204 0.86 19.98 21.07
C GLY A 204 -0.33 20.94 20.92
N GLU A 205 -0.37 21.76 19.86
CA GLU A 205 -1.53 22.61 19.59
C GLU A 205 -2.78 21.78 19.27
N LEU A 206 -2.63 20.66 18.53
CA LEU A 206 -3.70 19.72 18.28
C LEU A 206 -4.20 19.05 19.58
N ALA A 207 -3.28 18.66 20.46
CA ALA A 207 -3.59 18.03 21.75
C ALA A 207 -4.37 18.95 22.71
N GLN A 208 -4.17 20.27 22.61
CA GLN A 208 -4.80 21.27 23.45
C GLN A 208 -6.10 21.84 22.87
N MET A 209 -6.45 21.47 21.63
CA MET A 209 -7.68 21.92 20.99
C MET A 209 -8.91 21.25 21.62
N GLU A 210 -9.99 21.98 21.78
CA GLU A 210 -11.24 21.39 22.26
C GLU A 210 -11.80 20.36 21.26
N GLU A 211 -12.19 19.19 21.75
CA GLU A 211 -12.73 18.08 20.95
C GLU A 211 -13.93 18.48 20.09
N LYS A 212 -14.79 19.38 20.60
CA LYS A 212 -15.99 19.82 19.85
C LYS A 212 -15.65 20.46 18.50
N TYR A 213 -14.56 21.23 18.41
CA TYR A 213 -14.11 21.84 17.17
C TYR A 213 -13.53 20.78 16.22
N LEU A 214 -12.65 19.91 16.73
CA LEU A 214 -12.06 18.83 15.94
C LEU A 214 -13.12 17.88 15.40
N LYS A 215 -14.14 17.55 16.20
CA LYS A 215 -15.29 16.74 15.77
C LYS A 215 -16.09 17.43 14.67
N SER A 216 -16.32 18.75 14.78
CA SER A 216 -17.01 19.53 13.75
C SER A 216 -16.26 19.56 12.42
N TRP A 217 -14.93 19.69 12.46
CA TRP A 217 -14.09 19.85 11.27
C TRP A 217 -13.72 18.55 10.58
N PHE A 218 -13.49 17.47 11.34
CA PHE A 218 -12.93 16.20 10.87
C PHE A 218 -13.80 14.99 11.25
N GLY A 219 -14.95 15.19 11.88
CA GLY A 219 -15.81 14.09 12.34
C GLY A 219 -15.13 13.19 13.36
N LYS A 220 -15.32 11.88 13.24
CA LYS A 220 -14.69 10.88 14.13
C LYS A 220 -13.17 10.95 14.10
N MET A 221 -12.57 11.22 12.92
CA MET A 221 -11.11 11.32 12.81
C MET A 221 -10.53 12.47 13.64
N GLY A 222 -11.25 13.58 13.81
CA GLY A 222 -10.81 14.68 14.69
C GLY A 222 -10.61 14.23 16.13
N LEU A 223 -11.52 13.41 16.66
CA LEU A 223 -11.40 12.84 18.00
C LEU A 223 -10.25 11.85 18.11
N VAL A 224 -10.05 11.01 17.08
CA VAL A 224 -8.93 10.05 17.03
C VAL A 224 -7.59 10.80 17.05
N LEU A 225 -7.44 11.82 16.20
CA LEU A 225 -6.21 12.61 16.14
C LEU A 225 -5.93 13.36 17.45
N HIS A 226 -6.98 13.88 18.12
CA HIS A 226 -6.86 14.49 19.44
C HIS A 226 -6.37 13.47 20.48
N SER A 227 -6.97 12.28 20.52
CA SER A 227 -6.56 11.18 21.38
C SER A 227 -5.09 10.81 21.16
N PHE A 228 -4.67 10.65 19.91
CA PHE A 228 -3.29 10.32 19.54
C PHE A 228 -2.29 11.41 19.94
N ALA A 229 -2.63 12.68 19.75
CA ALA A 229 -1.79 13.80 20.14
C ALA A 229 -1.60 13.88 21.67
N ASN A 230 -2.56 13.38 22.44
CA ASN A 230 -2.50 13.24 23.90
C ASN A 230 -1.89 11.90 24.37
N GLY A 231 -1.41 11.07 23.47
CA GLY A 231 -0.79 9.77 23.77
C GLY A 231 -1.76 8.68 24.23
N TRP A 232 -3.03 8.83 23.93
CA TRP A 232 -4.06 7.87 24.25
C TRP A 232 -4.32 6.94 23.04
N ASP A 233 -3.78 5.75 23.12
CA ASP A 233 -4.00 4.67 22.16
C ASP A 233 -3.86 3.33 22.86
N ASP A 234 -4.95 2.63 22.99
CA ASP A 234 -5.02 1.31 23.63
C ASP A 234 -5.10 0.16 22.59
N SER A 235 -4.97 0.50 21.30
CA SER A 235 -5.02 -0.53 20.25
C SER A 235 -3.94 -1.59 20.48
N PRO A 236 -4.29 -2.88 20.47
CA PRO A 236 -3.31 -3.94 20.63
C PRO A 236 -2.42 -4.06 19.38
N VAL A 237 -1.19 -4.51 19.56
CA VAL A 237 -0.42 -5.09 18.48
C VAL A 237 -1.03 -6.45 18.17
N LYS A 238 -1.39 -6.68 16.92
CA LYS A 238 -2.06 -7.91 16.50
C LYS A 238 -1.08 -9.08 16.47
N TRP A 239 -1.62 -10.28 16.59
CA TRP A 239 -0.87 -11.51 16.37
C TRP A 239 -0.46 -11.61 14.89
N GLU A 240 0.69 -12.18 14.63
CA GLU A 240 1.26 -12.45 13.31
C GLU A 240 0.24 -12.98 12.29
N HIS A 241 -0.60 -13.91 12.72
CA HIS A 241 -1.59 -14.59 11.86
C HIS A 241 -2.96 -13.88 11.78
N THR A 242 -3.08 -12.68 12.34
CA THR A 242 -4.33 -11.93 12.27
C THR A 242 -4.44 -11.25 10.91
N HIS A 243 -5.12 -11.90 9.97
CA HIS A 243 -5.41 -11.32 8.67
C HIS A 243 -6.75 -10.58 8.69
N ALA A 244 -6.74 -9.34 8.22
CA ALA A 244 -7.99 -8.63 7.99
C ALA A 244 -8.80 -9.32 6.87
N PRO A 245 -10.13 -9.44 6.98
CA PRO A 245 -10.94 -10.03 5.93
C PRO A 245 -10.79 -9.24 4.63
N ILE A 246 -10.61 -9.95 3.52
CA ILE A 246 -10.54 -9.34 2.19
C ILE A 246 -11.92 -8.76 1.86
N LYS A 247 -12.02 -7.44 1.70
CA LYS A 247 -13.29 -6.74 1.40
C LYS A 247 -13.52 -6.52 -0.09
N SER A 248 -12.45 -6.46 -0.86
CA SER A 248 -12.50 -6.25 -2.31
C SER A 248 -11.19 -6.68 -2.97
N ILE A 249 -11.23 -7.03 -4.24
CA ILE A 249 -10.06 -7.32 -5.07
C ILE A 249 -10.11 -6.41 -6.29
N GLY A 250 -9.09 -5.59 -6.48
CA GLY A 250 -9.02 -4.64 -7.58
C GLY A 250 -7.62 -4.48 -8.14
N ASN A 251 -7.54 -3.95 -9.34
CA ASN A 251 -6.30 -3.52 -9.97
C ASN A 251 -6.52 -2.29 -10.82
N SER A 252 -5.49 -1.49 -11.00
CA SER A 252 -5.50 -0.31 -11.86
C SER A 252 -4.17 -0.15 -12.57
N THR A 253 -4.19 0.47 -13.74
CA THR A 253 -2.97 0.75 -14.49
C THR A 253 -2.98 2.14 -15.10
N THR A 254 -1.82 2.79 -15.14
CA THR A 254 -1.57 3.92 -16.03
C THR A 254 -1.18 3.33 -17.38
N THR A 255 -1.89 3.68 -18.42
CA THR A 255 -1.72 3.12 -19.75
C THR A 255 -0.45 3.64 -20.43
N PRO A 256 0.20 2.87 -21.30
CA PRO A 256 1.43 3.29 -22.01
C PRO A 256 1.23 4.54 -22.87
N ARG A 257 0.03 4.70 -23.45
CA ARG A 257 -0.44 5.89 -24.14
C ARG A 257 -1.81 6.31 -23.60
N ASP A 258 -2.24 7.54 -23.88
CA ASP A 258 -3.61 7.93 -23.57
C ASP A 258 -4.60 7.09 -24.42
N LEU A 259 -5.73 6.77 -23.82
CA LEU A 259 -6.82 6.08 -24.49
C LEU A 259 -7.74 7.13 -25.10
N GLU A 260 -8.06 6.96 -26.37
CA GLU A 260 -8.84 7.94 -27.15
C GLU A 260 -10.13 7.36 -27.70
N THR A 261 -10.29 6.02 -27.63
CA THR A 261 -11.46 5.33 -28.18
C THR A 261 -12.07 4.36 -27.17
N ASP A 262 -13.32 4.01 -27.40
CA ASP A 262 -14.03 2.99 -26.63
C ASP A 262 -13.36 1.61 -26.73
N GLU A 263 -12.76 1.31 -27.89
CA GLU A 263 -12.01 0.08 -28.13
C GLU A 263 -10.76 0.01 -27.27
N ASP A 264 -10.01 1.11 -27.15
CA ASP A 264 -8.86 1.21 -26.26
C ASP A 264 -9.26 0.91 -24.80
N VAL A 265 -10.33 1.55 -24.34
CA VAL A 265 -10.86 1.34 -22.99
C VAL A 265 -11.27 -0.11 -22.79
N LYS A 266 -11.95 -0.70 -23.75
CA LYS A 266 -12.39 -2.09 -23.69
C LYS A 266 -11.22 -3.06 -23.52
N ILE A 267 -10.11 -2.87 -24.27
CA ILE A 267 -8.91 -3.67 -24.14
C ILE A 267 -8.37 -3.61 -22.71
N ILE A 268 -8.18 -2.41 -22.15
CA ILE A 268 -7.63 -2.23 -20.79
C ILE A 268 -8.56 -2.80 -19.73
N LEU A 269 -9.88 -2.60 -19.86
CA LEU A 269 -10.85 -3.17 -18.91
C LEU A 269 -10.80 -4.70 -18.91
N TYR A 270 -10.61 -5.35 -20.07
CA TYR A 270 -10.43 -6.80 -20.12
C TYR A 270 -9.12 -7.26 -19.51
N VAL A 271 -8.00 -6.56 -19.75
CA VAL A 271 -6.70 -6.86 -19.12
C VAL A 271 -6.83 -6.80 -17.58
N LEU A 272 -7.48 -5.75 -17.06
CA LEU A 272 -7.70 -5.59 -15.63
C LEU A 272 -8.68 -6.62 -15.06
N ALA A 273 -9.77 -6.89 -15.79
CA ALA A 273 -10.76 -7.89 -15.37
C ALA A 273 -10.17 -9.30 -15.31
N GLU A 274 -9.26 -9.68 -16.22
CA GLU A 274 -8.53 -10.95 -16.16
C GLU A 274 -7.70 -11.06 -14.86
N SER A 275 -6.99 -9.99 -14.47
CA SER A 275 -6.25 -9.95 -13.21
C SER A 275 -7.17 -10.07 -11.99
N VAL A 276 -8.27 -9.30 -11.97
CA VAL A 276 -9.23 -9.30 -10.84
C VAL A 276 -9.93 -10.64 -10.72
N ALA A 277 -10.44 -11.18 -11.82
CA ALA A 277 -11.17 -12.45 -11.85
C ALA A 277 -10.29 -13.64 -11.42
N ALA A 278 -9.06 -13.72 -11.94
CA ALA A 278 -8.11 -14.75 -11.54
C ALA A 278 -7.80 -14.71 -10.04
N ARG A 279 -7.62 -13.50 -9.47
CA ARG A 279 -7.37 -13.33 -8.02
C ARG A 279 -8.61 -13.60 -7.17
N LEU A 280 -9.82 -13.31 -7.66
CA LEU A 280 -11.06 -13.73 -7.00
C LEU A 280 -11.10 -15.26 -6.88
N ARG A 281 -10.86 -15.98 -7.97
CA ARG A 281 -10.82 -17.47 -8.00
C ARG A 281 -9.73 -18.03 -7.09
N GLU A 282 -8.52 -17.47 -7.13
CA GLU A 282 -7.39 -17.89 -6.28
C GLU A 282 -7.67 -17.76 -4.78
N ASN A 283 -8.47 -16.77 -4.40
CA ASN A 283 -8.84 -16.54 -3.00
C ASN A 283 -10.21 -17.12 -2.63
N GLY A 284 -10.88 -17.85 -3.53
CA GLY A 284 -12.16 -18.48 -3.27
C GLY A 284 -13.32 -17.50 -3.08
N PHE A 285 -13.32 -16.35 -3.79
CA PHE A 285 -14.36 -15.33 -3.69
C PHE A 285 -15.09 -15.10 -5.02
N LYS A 286 -16.37 -14.71 -4.90
CA LYS A 286 -17.16 -14.07 -5.97
C LYS A 286 -17.46 -12.62 -5.58
N CYS A 287 -17.56 -11.70 -6.54
CA CYS A 287 -17.94 -10.31 -6.28
C CYS A 287 -19.39 -10.05 -6.68
N HIS A 288 -20.09 -9.22 -5.91
CA HIS A 288 -21.45 -8.73 -6.19
C HIS A 288 -21.45 -7.31 -6.80
N VAL A 289 -20.36 -6.58 -6.65
CA VAL A 289 -20.23 -5.21 -7.13
C VAL A 289 -19.00 -5.11 -8.02
N VAL A 290 -19.18 -4.50 -9.20
CA VAL A 290 -18.09 -4.11 -10.08
C VAL A 290 -17.92 -2.60 -9.98
N GLU A 291 -16.71 -2.15 -9.68
CA GLU A 291 -16.35 -0.74 -9.65
C GLU A 291 -15.29 -0.45 -10.72
N ILE A 292 -15.40 0.70 -11.35
CA ILE A 292 -14.36 1.27 -12.19
C ILE A 292 -13.80 2.53 -11.57
N SER A 293 -12.51 2.78 -11.81
CA SER A 293 -11.88 4.08 -11.61
C SER A 293 -11.34 4.59 -12.94
N VAL A 294 -11.60 5.86 -13.21
CA VAL A 294 -11.19 6.53 -14.47
C VAL A 294 -10.42 7.79 -14.10
N ARG A 295 -9.27 7.99 -14.71
CA ARG A 295 -8.50 9.23 -14.62
C ARG A 295 -8.13 9.70 -16.01
N ASP A 296 -8.48 10.94 -16.35
CA ASP A 296 -8.11 11.57 -17.62
C ASP A 296 -6.65 12.09 -17.62
N ASN A 297 -6.22 12.63 -18.75
CA ASN A 297 -4.87 13.19 -18.89
C ASN A 297 -4.72 14.58 -18.24
N ALA A 298 -5.82 15.25 -17.87
CA ALA A 298 -5.82 16.44 -17.02
C ALA A 298 -5.78 16.09 -15.52
N LEU A 299 -5.71 14.79 -15.19
CA LEU A 299 -5.66 14.21 -13.84
C LEU A 299 -6.98 14.31 -13.05
N HIS A 300 -8.08 14.67 -13.66
CA HIS A 300 -9.39 14.50 -13.03
C HIS A 300 -9.70 13.02 -12.89
N HIS A 301 -10.27 12.67 -11.77
CA HIS A 301 -10.53 11.26 -11.50
C HIS A 301 -11.88 11.07 -10.82
N PHE A 302 -12.54 9.96 -11.15
CA PHE A 302 -13.75 9.51 -10.47
C PHE A 302 -13.81 7.99 -10.37
N THR A 303 -14.67 7.52 -9.49
CA THR A 303 -15.04 6.10 -9.37
C THR A 303 -16.55 5.95 -9.54
N ARG A 304 -16.96 4.84 -10.14
CA ARG A 304 -18.37 4.44 -10.25
C ARG A 304 -18.48 2.95 -10.06
N GLN A 305 -19.55 2.53 -9.41
CA GLN A 305 -19.80 1.11 -9.17
C GLN A 305 -21.25 0.75 -9.47
N HIS A 306 -21.45 -0.51 -9.77
CA HIS A 306 -22.78 -1.08 -9.95
C HIS A 306 -22.84 -2.47 -9.33
N LYS A 307 -23.95 -2.78 -8.68
CA LYS A 307 -24.25 -4.11 -8.13
C LYS A 307 -24.82 -4.97 -9.25
N ILE A 308 -24.15 -6.11 -9.47
CA ILE A 308 -24.60 -7.10 -10.46
C ILE A 308 -25.64 -8.03 -9.84
N ASP A 309 -26.54 -8.53 -10.66
CA ASP A 309 -27.65 -9.36 -10.19
C ASP A 309 -27.17 -10.66 -9.54
N ARG A 310 -26.04 -11.19 -9.98
CA ARG A 310 -25.45 -12.44 -9.49
C ARG A 310 -23.97 -12.30 -9.20
N PRO A 311 -23.49 -12.94 -8.12
CA PRO A 311 -22.07 -12.95 -7.83
C PRO A 311 -21.31 -13.68 -8.92
N THR A 312 -20.12 -13.18 -9.26
CA THR A 312 -19.32 -13.73 -10.36
C THR A 312 -17.82 -13.72 -10.10
N THR A 313 -17.12 -14.69 -10.71
CA THR A 313 -15.68 -14.69 -10.98
C THR A 313 -15.40 -14.73 -12.47
N ILE A 314 -16.43 -14.70 -13.33
CA ILE A 314 -16.28 -14.81 -14.77
C ILE A 314 -15.70 -13.53 -15.33
N THR A 315 -14.54 -13.64 -15.93
CA THR A 315 -13.78 -12.50 -16.48
C THR A 315 -14.61 -11.65 -17.44
N SER A 316 -15.36 -12.30 -18.35
CA SER A 316 -16.19 -11.58 -19.33
C SER A 316 -17.36 -10.82 -18.71
N GLU A 317 -17.98 -11.33 -17.65
CA GLU A 317 -19.06 -10.65 -16.93
C GLU A 317 -18.51 -9.39 -16.23
N ILE A 318 -17.37 -9.51 -15.53
CA ILE A 318 -16.72 -8.35 -14.88
C ILE A 318 -16.31 -7.29 -15.91
N ALA A 319 -15.70 -7.70 -17.04
CA ALA A 319 -15.24 -6.78 -18.06
C ALA A 319 -16.40 -6.07 -18.78
N GLN A 320 -17.48 -6.81 -19.10
CA GLN A 320 -18.68 -6.24 -19.73
C GLN A 320 -19.39 -5.27 -18.83
N GLU A 321 -19.51 -5.60 -17.53
CA GLU A 321 -20.11 -4.70 -16.56
C GLU A 321 -19.27 -3.44 -16.36
N ALA A 322 -17.95 -3.59 -16.23
CA ALA A 322 -17.05 -2.45 -16.17
C ALA A 322 -17.17 -1.53 -17.38
N TYR A 323 -17.26 -2.10 -18.58
CA TYR A 323 -17.47 -1.33 -19.81
C TYR A 323 -18.85 -0.68 -19.87
N ARG A 324 -19.91 -1.35 -19.40
CA ARG A 324 -21.26 -0.78 -19.30
C ARG A 324 -21.29 0.44 -18.38
N ILE A 325 -20.64 0.33 -17.20
CA ILE A 325 -20.52 1.47 -16.26
C ILE A 325 -19.76 2.62 -16.94
N PHE A 326 -18.66 2.32 -17.62
CA PHE A 326 -17.87 3.32 -18.34
C PHE A 326 -18.73 4.08 -19.36
N ARG A 327 -19.40 3.36 -20.24
CA ARG A 327 -20.28 3.95 -21.29
C ARG A 327 -21.42 4.80 -20.72
N ALA A 328 -21.94 4.44 -19.56
CA ALA A 328 -23.02 5.16 -18.91
C ALA A 328 -22.55 6.44 -18.19
N THR A 329 -21.24 6.55 -17.88
CA THR A 329 -20.76 7.59 -16.95
C THR A 329 -19.66 8.50 -17.51
N TYR A 330 -18.94 8.06 -18.54
CA TYR A 330 -17.86 8.86 -19.14
C TYR A 330 -18.32 9.50 -20.44
N GLN A 331 -18.17 10.82 -20.51
CA GLN A 331 -18.29 11.59 -21.74
C GLN A 331 -16.88 11.96 -22.20
N TRP A 332 -16.59 11.71 -23.49
CA TRP A 332 -15.25 11.94 -24.06
C TRP A 332 -14.91 13.43 -24.16
N GLU A 333 -14.56 14.05 -23.00
CA GLU A 333 -14.02 15.41 -22.95
C GLU A 333 -12.50 15.41 -23.06
N ASN A 334 -11.84 14.43 -22.44
CA ASN A 334 -10.39 14.30 -22.43
C ASN A 334 -9.98 12.84 -22.70
N PRO A 335 -8.80 12.58 -23.29
CA PRO A 335 -8.22 11.25 -23.34
C PRO A 335 -7.99 10.67 -21.94
N ILE A 336 -8.09 9.35 -21.79
CA ILE A 336 -7.96 8.66 -20.51
C ILE A 336 -6.51 8.24 -20.30
N ARG A 337 -5.98 8.59 -19.12
CA ARG A 337 -4.62 8.28 -18.69
C ARG A 337 -4.51 6.95 -17.93
N SER A 338 -5.50 6.64 -17.09
CA SER A 338 -5.49 5.40 -16.29
C SER A 338 -6.89 4.88 -16.03
N LEU A 339 -6.98 3.57 -15.93
CA LEU A 339 -8.20 2.82 -15.60
C LEU A 339 -7.96 1.86 -14.46
N GLY A 340 -9.01 1.58 -13.68
CA GLY A 340 -9.02 0.52 -12.69
C GLY A 340 -10.34 -0.26 -12.72
N VAL A 341 -10.27 -1.53 -12.31
CA VAL A 341 -11.41 -2.42 -12.11
C VAL A 341 -11.30 -3.04 -10.72
N ARG A 342 -12.40 -3.10 -9.98
CA ARG A 342 -12.47 -3.70 -8.66
C ARG A 342 -13.75 -4.52 -8.50
N GLY A 343 -13.62 -5.75 -7.99
CA GLY A 343 -14.73 -6.55 -7.47
C GLY A 343 -14.88 -6.32 -5.97
N ALA A 344 -16.07 -5.98 -5.52
CA ALA A 344 -16.39 -5.70 -4.12
C ALA A 344 -17.66 -6.45 -3.68
N GLU A 345 -18.04 -6.28 -2.39
CA GLU A 345 -19.08 -7.08 -1.74
C GLU A 345 -18.82 -8.58 -1.97
N LEU A 346 -17.69 -9.05 -1.46
CA LEU A 346 -17.22 -10.42 -1.71
C LEU A 346 -18.01 -11.44 -0.89
N THR A 347 -18.31 -12.57 -1.53
CA THR A 347 -18.84 -13.79 -0.89
C THR A 347 -17.93 -14.95 -1.22
N LEU A 348 -17.92 -15.98 -0.36
CA LEU A 348 -17.18 -17.22 -0.65
C LEU A 348 -17.78 -17.91 -1.89
N ASP A 349 -16.94 -18.51 -2.72
CA ASP A 349 -17.34 -19.15 -3.98
C ASP A 349 -18.28 -20.34 -3.79
N HIS A 350 -18.19 -21.01 -2.61
CA HIS A 350 -19.04 -22.12 -2.20
C HIS A 350 -20.28 -21.69 -1.40
N ALA A 351 -20.54 -20.37 -1.25
CA ALA A 351 -21.75 -19.89 -0.60
C ALA A 351 -23.00 -20.30 -1.42
N TYR A 352 -24.08 -20.61 -0.72
CA TYR A 352 -25.35 -20.94 -1.37
C TYR A 352 -25.81 -19.77 -2.22
N GLU A 353 -26.08 -20.05 -3.50
CA GLU A 353 -26.62 -19.10 -4.46
C GLU A 353 -28.05 -19.51 -4.82
N GLN A 354 -28.98 -18.58 -4.76
CA GLN A 354 -30.34 -18.84 -5.20
C GLN A 354 -30.35 -18.95 -6.73
N LEU A 355 -30.84 -20.08 -7.23
CA LEU A 355 -31.00 -20.30 -8.66
C LEU A 355 -32.14 -19.43 -9.20
N ASP A 356 -31.93 -18.89 -10.40
CA ASP A 356 -32.88 -18.09 -11.15
C ASP A 356 -33.18 -18.78 -12.48
N ILE A 357 -34.47 -19.01 -12.75
CA ILE A 357 -34.92 -19.69 -13.96
C ILE A 357 -34.60 -18.96 -15.28
N PHE A 358 -34.31 -17.67 -15.22
CA PHE A 358 -33.95 -16.86 -16.40
C PHE A 358 -32.43 -16.87 -16.68
N CYS A 359 -31.62 -17.61 -15.88
CA CYS A 359 -30.18 -17.68 -16.06
C CYS A 359 -29.77 -18.94 -16.84
N ASP A 360 -28.92 -18.74 -17.84
CA ASP A 360 -28.23 -19.85 -18.52
C ASP A 360 -27.01 -20.33 -17.70
N TYR A 361 -27.30 -21.14 -16.69
CA TYR A 361 -26.25 -21.71 -15.83
C TYR A 361 -25.28 -22.61 -16.60
N THR A 362 -25.75 -23.31 -17.65
CA THR A 362 -24.88 -24.15 -18.48
C THR A 362 -23.81 -23.33 -19.19
N ARG A 363 -24.19 -22.17 -19.69
CA ARG A 363 -23.25 -21.23 -20.33
C ARG A 363 -22.27 -20.64 -19.32
N ARG A 364 -22.76 -20.24 -18.13
CA ARG A 364 -21.90 -19.69 -17.06
C ARG A 364 -20.89 -20.72 -16.58
N GLU A 365 -21.31 -21.94 -16.31
CA GLU A 365 -20.41 -23.05 -15.92
C GLU A 365 -19.32 -23.33 -16.96
N LYS A 366 -19.67 -23.30 -18.25
CA LYS A 366 -18.67 -23.41 -19.33
C LYS A 366 -17.66 -22.25 -19.31
N GLN A 367 -18.11 -21.03 -19.04
CA GLN A 367 -17.23 -19.87 -18.95
C GLN A 367 -16.32 -19.95 -17.72
N GLU A 368 -16.83 -20.37 -16.56
CA GLU A 368 -16.03 -20.59 -15.34
C GLU A 368 -14.93 -21.65 -15.59
N LYS A 369 -15.30 -22.79 -16.18
CA LYS A 369 -14.35 -23.86 -16.55
C LYS A 369 -13.29 -23.36 -17.55
N ALA A 370 -13.69 -22.55 -18.53
CA ALA A 370 -12.78 -21.98 -19.51
C ALA A 370 -11.81 -20.99 -18.85
N ASP A 371 -12.29 -20.10 -17.96
CA ASP A 371 -11.43 -19.16 -17.25
C ASP A 371 -10.47 -19.90 -16.30
N ALA A 372 -10.91 -20.97 -15.61
CA ALA A 372 -10.03 -21.80 -14.78
C ALA A 372 -8.96 -22.51 -15.62
N ALA A 373 -9.29 -23.03 -16.81
CA ALA A 373 -8.33 -23.64 -17.71
C ALA A 373 -7.30 -22.62 -18.22
N VAL A 374 -7.72 -21.38 -18.52
CA VAL A 374 -6.82 -20.28 -18.89
C VAL A 374 -5.86 -19.95 -17.74
N ASP A 375 -6.34 -19.90 -16.50
CA ASP A 375 -5.50 -19.65 -15.32
C ASP A 375 -4.43 -20.74 -15.17
N GLU A 376 -4.76 -22.02 -15.33
CA GLU A 376 -3.81 -23.14 -15.28
C GLU A 376 -2.77 -23.09 -16.40
N ILE A 377 -3.17 -22.75 -17.63
CA ILE A 377 -2.25 -22.57 -18.75
C ILE A 377 -1.28 -21.43 -18.42
N ARG A 378 -1.77 -20.29 -17.98
CA ARG A 378 -0.95 -19.12 -17.65
C ARG A 378 0.01 -19.36 -16.48
N LYS A 379 -0.41 -20.12 -15.48
CA LYS A 379 0.44 -20.54 -14.35
C LYS A 379 1.63 -21.39 -14.81
N ARG A 380 1.45 -22.24 -15.81
CA ARG A 380 2.49 -23.15 -16.34
C ARG A 380 3.39 -22.52 -17.39
N PHE A 381 2.83 -21.68 -18.25
CA PHE A 381 3.49 -21.19 -19.47
C PHE A 381 3.66 -19.67 -19.53
N GLY A 382 3.21 -18.96 -18.48
CA GLY A 382 3.25 -17.50 -18.40
C GLY A 382 1.99 -16.81 -18.91
N TYR A 383 1.80 -15.56 -18.51
CA TYR A 383 0.57 -14.78 -18.74
C TYR A 383 0.22 -14.67 -20.23
N PHE A 384 1.20 -14.44 -21.09
CA PHE A 384 1.00 -14.21 -22.52
C PHE A 384 0.85 -15.47 -23.36
N SER A 385 0.91 -16.67 -22.77
CA SER A 385 0.79 -17.95 -23.48
C SER A 385 -0.58 -18.15 -24.12
N ILE A 386 -1.62 -17.56 -23.56
CA ILE A 386 -2.98 -17.57 -24.08
C ILE A 386 -3.63 -16.20 -23.84
N GLN A 387 -4.19 -15.63 -24.91
CA GLN A 387 -4.83 -14.32 -24.88
C GLN A 387 -6.16 -14.32 -25.63
N ARG A 388 -7.07 -13.41 -25.24
CA ARG A 388 -8.33 -13.19 -25.95
C ARG A 388 -8.07 -12.50 -27.29
N GLY A 389 -8.86 -12.80 -28.31
CA GLY A 389 -8.73 -12.17 -29.64
C GLY A 389 -8.74 -10.65 -29.64
N LEU A 390 -9.49 -10.04 -28.71
CA LEU A 390 -9.51 -8.59 -28.49
C LEU A 390 -8.10 -8.00 -28.24
N MET A 391 -7.21 -8.73 -27.57
CA MET A 391 -5.86 -8.27 -27.21
C MET A 391 -4.95 -8.06 -28.43
N TYR A 392 -5.28 -8.68 -29.58
CA TYR A 392 -4.51 -8.53 -30.80
C TYR A 392 -4.82 -7.24 -31.59
N GLN A 393 -5.84 -6.49 -31.18
CA GLN A 393 -6.20 -5.20 -31.83
C GLN A 393 -5.16 -4.11 -31.51
N ASP A 394 -4.62 -4.09 -30.29
CA ASP A 394 -3.52 -3.20 -29.90
C ASP A 394 -2.54 -3.92 -29.00
N LYS A 395 -1.37 -4.26 -29.56
CA LYS A 395 -0.30 -4.97 -28.84
C LYS A 395 0.33 -4.13 -27.74
N LEU A 396 0.36 -2.80 -27.86
CA LEU A 396 0.92 -1.93 -26.85
C LEU A 396 0.05 -1.91 -25.58
N LEU A 397 -1.27 -1.77 -25.76
CA LEU A 397 -2.22 -1.76 -24.64
C LEU A 397 -2.38 -3.15 -24.01
N SER A 398 -2.26 -4.22 -24.79
CA SER A 398 -2.42 -5.60 -24.31
C SER A 398 -1.14 -6.24 -23.78
N SER A 399 0.03 -5.58 -23.90
CA SER A 399 1.31 -6.07 -23.36
C SER A 399 1.46 -5.92 -21.84
N LEU A 400 0.40 -5.52 -21.13
CA LEU A 400 0.39 -5.33 -19.69
C LEU A 400 0.07 -6.66 -18.98
N ASP A 401 1.00 -7.19 -18.20
CA ASP A 401 0.71 -8.25 -17.23
C ASP A 401 0.21 -7.61 -15.93
N ALA A 402 -1.06 -7.24 -15.92
CA ALA A 402 -1.67 -6.58 -14.77
C ALA A 402 -1.70 -7.46 -13.51
N LYS A 403 -1.62 -8.81 -13.64
CA LYS A 403 -1.55 -9.73 -12.51
C LYS A 403 -0.13 -9.85 -11.98
N GLY A 404 0.85 -10.12 -12.84
CA GLY A 404 2.26 -10.25 -12.44
C GLY A 404 2.86 -8.94 -11.92
N SER A 405 2.40 -7.80 -12.44
CA SER A 405 2.83 -6.48 -11.97
C SER A 405 2.07 -6.00 -10.72
N HIS A 406 1.15 -6.80 -10.18
CA HIS A 406 0.38 -6.43 -9.01
C HIS A 406 1.27 -6.39 -7.76
N THR A 407 1.44 -5.20 -7.20
CA THR A 407 2.14 -5.01 -5.93
C THR A 407 1.15 -5.14 -4.77
N VAL A 408 1.49 -5.97 -3.79
CA VAL A 408 0.72 -6.06 -2.56
C VAL A 408 0.85 -4.73 -1.81
N HIS A 409 -0.26 -4.03 -1.62
CA HIS A 409 -0.28 -2.84 -0.79
C HIS A 409 -0.24 -3.22 0.69
N PRO A 410 0.48 -2.46 1.52
CA PRO A 410 0.50 -2.67 2.96
C PRO A 410 -0.91 -2.55 3.55
N GLN A 411 -1.19 -3.34 4.57
CA GLN A 411 -2.42 -3.20 5.33
C GLN A 411 -2.40 -1.88 6.10
N GLY A 412 -3.53 -1.17 6.11
CA GLY A 412 -3.66 0.04 6.89
C GLY A 412 -3.80 -0.27 8.38
N TYR A 413 -3.51 0.73 9.22
CA TYR A 413 -3.59 0.62 10.69
C TYR A 413 -4.97 0.18 11.21
N PHE A 414 -6.05 0.56 10.51
CA PHE A 414 -7.44 0.21 10.85
C PHE A 414 -8.02 -0.96 10.02
N SER A 415 -7.22 -1.71 9.31
CA SER A 415 -7.70 -2.83 8.50
C SER A 415 -7.94 -4.09 9.36
#